data_92495aa5819db5e38752672e49bdd39a
#
_entry.id   92495aa5819db5e38752672e49bdd39a
#
_cell.length_a   1.000
_cell.length_b   1.000
_cell.length_c   1.000
_cell.angle_alpha   90.00
_cell.angle_beta   90.00
_cell.angle_gamma   90.00
#
_symmetry.space_group_name_H-M   'P 1'
#
loop_
_entity.id
_entity.type
_entity.pdbx_description
1 polymer ?
#
loop_
_entity_poly.entity_id
_entity_poly.type
_entity_poly.pdbx_seq_one_letter_code
_entity_poly.pdbx_strand_id
1 'polypeptide(L)'
;MSEKERNIEYRGRIKIYTDVKEITKDNVIQVLSIAMIKHELNRTQIRNLINFEKGDQPLKREKNVRKDIDIKSISNLAHQITEFWLGYFWGNHMAFVQKSDKHPKGSNPTDSDSAITLLNEMYDAEDMESKDQLLAYYLEVCGICCQLIDIKRNPDDEDAVFDLVTLNPLYSFVIYSSDAYERPVMGVSYSEDENGSKIFTCVTDDAIYEIRDMVKFVQGTKTREGKEITGSKDGVQVNPFGRVNIVEFERSTDRTGVFERQLDELNALNILESDLCNDVSQTTQANWWGNE
;
A
#
# COMPACT_ATOMS: atom_id res chain seq x y z
N MET A 1 -12.65 3.20 27.19
CA MET A 1 -12.40 2.11 26.24
C MET A 1 -11.08 1.44 26.57
N SER A 2 -11.04 0.13 26.76
CA SER A 2 -9.81 -0.61 27.00
C SER A 2 -8.95 -0.66 25.74
N GLU A 3 -7.64 -0.89 25.88
CA GLU A 3 -6.70 -1.01 24.74
C GLU A 3 -7.11 -2.13 23.76
N LYS A 4 -7.80 -3.16 24.31
CA LYS A 4 -8.34 -4.29 23.56
C LYS A 4 -9.57 -3.92 22.73
N GLU A 5 -10.44 -3.03 23.22
CA GLU A 5 -11.59 -2.51 22.47
C GLU A 5 -11.16 -1.60 21.32
N ARG A 6 -10.10 -0.78 21.52
CA ARG A 6 -9.52 0.04 20.44
C ARG A 6 -8.96 -0.81 19.30
N ASN A 7 -8.31 -1.94 19.61
CA ASN A 7 -7.73 -2.83 18.59
C ASN A 7 -8.80 -3.60 17.78
N ILE A 8 -9.98 -3.84 18.34
CA ILE A 8 -11.08 -4.51 17.63
C ILE A 8 -11.81 -3.54 16.69
N GLU A 9 -11.96 -2.28 17.11
CA GLU A 9 -12.69 -1.26 16.35
C GLU A 9 -11.97 -0.82 15.07
N TYR A 10 -10.62 -0.99 15.00
CA TYR A 10 -9.78 -0.54 13.89
C TYR A 10 -9.10 -1.69 13.13
N ARG A 11 -9.65 -2.89 13.14
CA ARG A 11 -9.18 -3.97 12.27
C ARG A 11 -9.61 -3.67 10.83
N GLY A 12 -8.62 -3.58 9.96
CA GLY A 12 -8.78 -3.16 8.57
C GLY A 12 -8.60 -1.65 8.36
N ARG A 13 -8.33 -1.29 7.10
CA ARG A 13 -8.07 0.12 6.73
C ARG A 13 -9.38 0.86 6.52
N ILE A 14 -9.50 2.02 7.14
CA ILE A 14 -10.67 2.88 7.00
C ILE A 14 -10.68 3.48 5.60
N LYS A 15 -11.82 3.38 4.89
CA LYS A 15 -12.05 4.08 3.63
C LYS A 15 -12.29 5.56 3.92
N ILE A 16 -11.68 6.44 3.15
CA ILE A 16 -11.69 7.88 3.39
C ILE A 16 -12.76 8.52 2.51
N TYR A 17 -13.74 9.15 3.12
CA TYR A 17 -14.86 9.81 2.42
C TYR A 17 -14.88 11.31 2.62
N THR A 18 -15.42 12.03 1.61
CA THR A 18 -15.71 13.46 1.65
C THR A 18 -17.11 13.74 1.14
N ASP A 19 -17.78 14.73 1.72
CA ASP A 19 -19.07 15.25 1.25
C ASP A 19 -18.91 16.28 0.12
N VAL A 20 -17.66 16.70 -0.14
CA VAL A 20 -17.34 17.67 -1.19
C VAL A 20 -17.41 16.96 -2.54
N LYS A 21 -18.32 17.43 -3.41
CA LYS A 21 -18.56 16.83 -4.74
C LYS A 21 -17.52 17.24 -5.77
N GLU A 22 -16.99 18.45 -5.67
CA GLU A 22 -16.04 19.02 -6.62
C GLU A 22 -14.84 19.62 -5.87
N ILE A 23 -13.67 19.12 -6.20
CA ILE A 23 -12.42 19.60 -5.60
C ILE A 23 -11.87 20.73 -6.46
N THR A 24 -11.69 21.89 -5.82
CA THR A 24 -11.16 23.10 -6.45
C THR A 24 -9.93 23.58 -5.71
N LYS A 25 -9.21 24.55 -6.29
CA LYS A 25 -8.05 25.18 -5.66
C LYS A 25 -8.36 25.77 -4.27
N ASP A 26 -9.60 26.19 -4.04
CA ASP A 26 -10.01 26.85 -2.80
C ASP A 26 -10.29 25.86 -1.67
N ASN A 27 -10.72 24.62 -1.97
CA ASN A 27 -11.12 23.64 -0.97
C ASN A 27 -10.17 22.44 -0.84
N VAL A 28 -9.26 22.21 -1.78
CA VAL A 28 -8.37 21.02 -1.82
C VAL A 28 -7.54 20.87 -0.54
N ILE A 29 -7.00 21.97 0.01
CA ILE A 29 -6.20 21.94 1.24
C ILE A 29 -7.05 21.52 2.45
N GLN A 30 -8.28 22.01 2.54
CA GLN A 30 -9.19 21.64 3.61
C GLN A 30 -9.58 20.15 3.52
N VAL A 31 -9.94 19.67 2.33
CA VAL A 31 -10.28 18.25 2.10
C VAL A 31 -9.07 17.36 2.43
N LEU A 32 -7.89 17.73 1.95
CA LEU A 32 -6.64 17.01 2.25
C LEU A 32 -6.38 16.94 3.76
N SER A 33 -6.54 18.05 4.49
CA SER A 33 -6.27 18.10 5.93
C SER A 33 -7.20 17.18 6.72
N ILE A 34 -8.48 17.13 6.37
CA ILE A 34 -9.46 16.23 7.00
C ILE A 34 -9.14 14.77 6.67
N ALA A 35 -8.80 14.48 5.41
CA ALA A 35 -8.45 13.14 4.95
C ALA A 35 -7.17 12.60 5.63
N MET A 36 -6.18 13.46 5.83
CA MET A 36 -4.92 13.10 6.49
C MET A 36 -5.12 12.60 7.93
N ILE A 37 -6.11 13.12 8.66
CA ILE A 37 -6.42 12.63 10.01
C ILE A 37 -6.81 11.14 9.97
N LYS A 38 -7.67 10.77 9.01
CA LYS A 38 -8.09 9.37 8.81
C LYS A 38 -6.94 8.51 8.26
N HIS A 39 -6.17 9.06 7.32
CA HIS A 39 -5.02 8.36 6.77
C HIS A 39 -3.95 8.07 7.83
N GLU A 40 -3.70 8.96 8.78
CA GLU A 40 -2.71 8.72 9.84
C GLU A 40 -3.08 7.55 10.75
N LEU A 41 -4.39 7.28 10.95
CA LEU A 41 -4.86 6.06 11.62
C LEU A 41 -4.50 4.81 10.80
N ASN A 42 -4.82 4.82 9.50
CA ASN A 42 -4.44 3.74 8.60
C ASN A 42 -2.91 3.56 8.54
N ARG A 43 -2.18 4.65 8.43
CA ARG A 43 -0.71 4.66 8.35
C ARG A 43 -0.06 4.02 9.58
N THR A 44 -0.59 4.29 10.77
CA THR A 44 -0.11 3.67 12.01
C THR A 44 -0.31 2.16 11.99
N GLN A 45 -1.48 1.69 11.56
CA GLN A 45 -1.77 0.26 11.44
C GLN A 45 -0.89 -0.39 10.35
N ILE A 46 -0.76 0.22 9.18
CA ILE A 46 0.07 -0.27 8.08
C ILE A 46 1.53 -0.41 8.52
N ARG A 47 2.08 0.59 9.21
CA ARG A 47 3.45 0.54 9.75
C ARG A 47 3.63 -0.62 10.73
N ASN A 48 2.67 -0.81 11.63
CA ASN A 48 2.71 -1.91 12.59
C ASN A 48 2.68 -3.28 11.89
N LEU A 49 1.85 -3.44 10.84
CA LEU A 49 1.78 -4.68 10.08
C LEU A 49 3.06 -4.97 9.30
N ILE A 50 3.64 -3.96 8.65
CA ILE A 50 4.92 -4.09 7.95
C ILE A 50 6.05 -4.46 8.93
N ASN A 51 6.11 -3.82 10.10
CA ASN A 51 7.09 -4.13 11.12
C ASN A 51 6.90 -5.55 11.65
N PHE A 52 5.65 -5.95 11.90
CA PHE A 52 5.30 -7.29 12.38
C PHE A 52 5.71 -8.39 11.38
N GLU A 53 5.44 -8.16 10.10
CA GLU A 53 5.84 -9.05 9.01
C GLU A 53 7.38 -9.16 8.92
N LYS A 54 8.11 -8.07 9.13
CA LYS A 54 9.58 -8.04 9.15
C LYS A 54 10.20 -8.66 10.40
N GLY A 55 9.38 -9.16 11.34
CA GLY A 55 9.84 -9.79 12.57
C GLY A 55 9.97 -8.85 13.77
N ASP A 56 9.66 -7.56 13.62
CA ASP A 56 9.55 -6.65 14.77
C ASP A 56 8.20 -6.86 15.47
N GLN A 57 8.14 -7.96 16.24
CA GLN A 57 6.94 -8.42 16.89
C GLN A 57 7.02 -8.15 18.40
N PRO A 58 6.03 -7.49 19.00
CA PRO A 58 6.07 -7.14 20.42
C PRO A 58 5.90 -8.39 21.28
N LEU A 59 6.97 -8.88 21.86
CA LEU A 59 6.94 -9.97 22.83
C LEU A 59 6.74 -9.37 24.24
N LYS A 60 5.50 -9.12 24.63
CA LYS A 60 5.13 -8.64 25.98
C LYS A 60 5.14 -9.81 26.97
N ARG A 61 6.27 -10.00 27.62
CA ARG A 61 6.47 -11.03 28.61
C ARG A 61 7.19 -10.44 29.82
N GLU A 62 6.63 -10.65 31.01
CA GLU A 62 7.30 -10.35 32.28
C GLU A 62 7.67 -11.66 32.98
N LYS A 63 8.95 -11.85 33.23
CA LYS A 63 9.47 -12.99 33.98
C LYS A 63 9.83 -12.57 35.38
N ASN A 64 9.14 -13.12 36.37
CA ASN A 64 9.35 -12.80 37.78
C ASN A 64 10.38 -13.71 38.46
N VAL A 65 10.59 -14.92 37.92
CA VAL A 65 11.49 -15.94 38.47
C VAL A 65 12.63 -16.17 37.47
N ARG A 66 13.86 -16.28 37.98
CA ARG A 66 15.09 -16.50 37.17
C ARG A 66 15.17 -15.54 35.98
N LYS A 67 15.27 -14.28 36.27
CA LYS A 67 15.39 -13.18 35.28
C LYS A 67 16.66 -13.26 34.44
N ASP A 68 17.64 -14.06 34.85
CA ASP A 68 18.92 -14.35 34.17
C ASP A 68 18.73 -15.19 32.89
N ILE A 69 17.62 -15.95 32.78
CA ILE A 69 17.29 -16.76 31.63
C ILE A 69 16.01 -16.17 30.99
N ASP A 70 16.18 -15.27 30.05
CA ASP A 70 15.06 -14.62 29.32
C ASP A 70 15.31 -14.68 27.82
N ILE A 71 15.20 -15.90 27.27
CA ILE A 71 15.31 -16.16 25.83
C ILE A 71 14.01 -15.70 25.18
N LYS A 72 14.12 -14.85 24.18
CA LYS A 72 13.02 -14.36 23.34
C LYS A 72 13.15 -14.97 21.96
N SER A 73 12.21 -15.83 21.59
CA SER A 73 12.13 -16.47 20.28
C SER A 73 10.95 -15.91 19.49
N ILE A 74 11.19 -15.55 18.25
CA ILE A 74 10.16 -15.09 17.31
C ILE A 74 10.29 -15.93 16.05
N SER A 75 9.31 -16.78 15.76
CA SER A 75 9.28 -17.66 14.58
C SER A 75 8.96 -16.94 13.29
N ASN A 76 8.50 -15.71 13.37
CA ASN A 76 8.04 -14.87 12.25
C ASN A 76 7.13 -15.62 11.25
N LEU A 77 6.12 -16.31 11.75
CA LEU A 77 5.15 -17.02 10.93
C LEU A 77 4.34 -16.06 10.04
N ALA A 78 4.22 -14.78 10.42
CA ALA A 78 3.58 -13.76 9.58
C ALA A 78 4.27 -13.63 8.23
N HIS A 79 5.61 -13.60 8.20
CA HIS A 79 6.38 -13.61 6.97
C HIS A 79 6.14 -14.87 6.13
N GLN A 80 6.16 -16.05 6.77
CA GLN A 80 5.92 -17.32 6.07
C GLN A 80 4.52 -17.37 5.44
N ILE A 81 3.50 -16.88 6.13
CA ILE A 81 2.14 -16.77 5.60
C ILE A 81 2.11 -15.82 4.39
N THR A 82 2.75 -14.66 4.49
CA THR A 82 2.82 -13.68 3.39
C THR A 82 3.52 -14.29 2.17
N GLU A 83 4.70 -14.89 2.34
CA GLU A 83 5.45 -15.54 1.25
C GLU A 83 4.66 -16.68 0.58
N PHE A 84 3.94 -17.48 1.38
CA PHE A 84 3.10 -18.54 0.84
C PHE A 84 2.02 -17.98 -0.10
N TRP A 85 1.31 -16.91 0.30
CA TRP A 85 0.26 -16.30 -0.51
C TRP A 85 0.81 -15.58 -1.74
N LEU A 86 1.95 -14.90 -1.60
CA LEU A 86 2.65 -14.30 -2.74
C LEU A 86 3.04 -15.36 -3.78
N GLY A 87 3.66 -16.46 -3.36
CA GLY A 87 4.05 -17.53 -4.27
C GLY A 87 2.85 -18.26 -4.89
N TYR A 88 1.75 -18.39 -4.17
CA TYR A 88 0.57 -19.11 -4.66
C TYR A 88 -0.25 -18.32 -5.68
N PHE A 89 -0.52 -17.03 -5.42
CA PHE A 89 -1.37 -16.21 -6.28
C PHE A 89 -0.61 -15.36 -7.29
N TRP A 90 0.60 -14.93 -6.95
CA TRP A 90 1.34 -13.94 -7.72
C TRP A 90 2.69 -14.46 -8.23
N GLY A 91 2.91 -15.77 -8.11
CA GLY A 91 4.15 -16.42 -8.56
C GLY A 91 4.25 -16.60 -10.07
N ASN A 92 3.19 -16.32 -10.82
CA ASN A 92 3.18 -16.38 -12.27
C ASN A 92 2.82 -15.02 -12.85
N HIS A 93 3.45 -14.67 -13.97
CA HIS A 93 3.13 -13.49 -14.75
C HIS A 93 1.65 -13.47 -15.18
N MET A 94 1.00 -12.33 -15.04
CA MET A 94 -0.37 -12.12 -15.51
C MET A 94 -0.34 -11.68 -16.98
N ALA A 95 -1.11 -12.35 -17.83
CA ALA A 95 -1.25 -12.00 -19.23
C ALA A 95 -2.72 -11.74 -19.58
N PHE A 96 -2.94 -10.81 -20.49
CA PHE A 96 -4.27 -10.56 -21.04
C PHE A 96 -4.60 -11.61 -22.08
N VAL A 97 -5.80 -12.17 -21.97
CA VAL A 97 -6.33 -13.15 -22.92
C VAL A 97 -7.70 -12.73 -23.42
N GLN A 98 -8.01 -13.06 -24.66
CA GLN A 98 -9.34 -12.79 -25.22
C GLN A 98 -10.40 -13.61 -24.50
N LYS A 99 -11.46 -12.96 -24.03
CA LYS A 99 -12.54 -13.61 -23.27
C LYS A 99 -13.40 -14.56 -24.10
N SER A 100 -13.56 -14.32 -25.40
CA SER A 100 -14.37 -15.17 -26.31
C SER A 100 -13.97 -14.95 -27.77
N ASP A 101 -14.14 -15.98 -28.60
CA ASP A 101 -13.97 -15.91 -30.07
C ASP A 101 -15.04 -15.06 -30.78
N LYS A 102 -15.97 -14.47 -30.02
CA LYS A 102 -17.02 -13.61 -30.59
C LYS A 102 -16.46 -12.20 -30.74
N HIS A 103 -15.97 -11.89 -31.93
CA HIS A 103 -15.61 -10.53 -32.30
C HIS A 103 -16.85 -9.62 -32.30
N PRO A 104 -16.72 -8.34 -31.92
CA PRO A 104 -17.77 -7.36 -32.14
C PRO A 104 -18.16 -7.35 -33.63
N LYS A 105 -19.47 -7.28 -33.94
CA LYS A 105 -19.92 -7.21 -35.31
C LYS A 105 -19.24 -6.07 -36.05
N GLY A 106 -18.39 -6.38 -37.04
CA GLY A 106 -17.69 -5.41 -37.87
C GLY A 106 -16.20 -5.27 -37.59
N SER A 107 -15.61 -5.96 -36.60
CA SER A 107 -14.17 -6.04 -36.40
C SER A 107 -13.57 -7.28 -37.08
N ASN A 108 -12.39 -7.13 -37.67
CA ASN A 108 -11.65 -8.27 -38.21
C ASN A 108 -11.05 -9.08 -37.06
N PRO A 109 -11.05 -10.43 -37.13
CA PRO A 109 -10.41 -11.28 -36.11
C PRO A 109 -8.96 -10.89 -35.80
N THR A 110 -8.20 -10.50 -36.82
CA THR A 110 -6.81 -10.07 -36.75
C THR A 110 -6.58 -8.80 -35.91
N ASP A 111 -7.55 -7.91 -35.83
CA ASP A 111 -7.38 -6.61 -35.15
C ASP A 111 -7.48 -6.75 -33.61
N SER A 112 -8.30 -7.68 -33.12
CA SER A 112 -8.43 -7.93 -31.67
C SER A 112 -7.24 -8.70 -31.11
N ASP A 113 -6.71 -9.66 -31.86
CA ASP A 113 -5.53 -10.44 -31.46
C ASP A 113 -4.29 -9.54 -31.44
N SER A 114 -4.15 -8.61 -32.40
CA SER A 114 -3.06 -7.65 -32.41
C SER A 114 -3.12 -6.65 -31.25
N ALA A 115 -4.32 -6.23 -30.81
CA ALA A 115 -4.48 -5.31 -29.69
C ALA A 115 -4.13 -5.97 -28.34
N ILE A 116 -4.48 -7.26 -28.16
CA ILE A 116 -4.11 -8.01 -26.95
C ILE A 116 -2.60 -8.26 -26.91
N THR A 117 -2.01 -8.63 -28.05
CA THR A 117 -0.55 -8.81 -28.16
C THR A 117 0.17 -7.52 -27.81
N LEU A 118 -0.25 -6.39 -28.39
CA LEU A 118 0.33 -5.08 -28.11
C LEU A 118 0.20 -4.69 -26.62
N LEU A 119 -0.95 -5.01 -26.00
CA LEU A 119 -1.16 -4.75 -24.57
C LEU A 119 -0.21 -5.58 -23.69
N ASN A 120 0.00 -6.86 -24.02
CA ASN A 120 0.95 -7.70 -23.30
C ASN A 120 2.39 -7.23 -23.50
N GLU A 121 2.78 -6.84 -24.74
CA GLU A 121 4.10 -6.27 -25.02
C GLU A 121 4.34 -4.97 -24.22
N MET A 122 3.34 -4.09 -24.10
CA MET A 122 3.43 -2.89 -23.25
C MET A 122 3.55 -3.24 -21.77
N TYR A 123 2.88 -4.30 -21.31
CA TYR A 123 2.96 -4.79 -19.94
C TYR A 123 4.34 -5.34 -19.61
N ASP A 124 4.92 -6.10 -20.56
CA ASP A 124 6.29 -6.63 -20.43
C ASP A 124 7.33 -5.50 -20.42
N ALA A 125 7.18 -4.51 -21.33
CA ALA A 125 8.06 -3.35 -21.41
C ALA A 125 8.05 -2.49 -20.13
N GLU A 126 6.94 -2.48 -19.39
CA GLU A 126 6.81 -1.76 -18.11
C GLU A 126 7.28 -2.57 -16.89
N ASP A 127 7.84 -3.78 -17.06
CA ASP A 127 8.22 -4.68 -15.96
C ASP A 127 7.07 -4.88 -14.96
N MET A 128 5.88 -5.16 -15.50
CA MET A 128 4.67 -5.29 -14.69
C MET A 128 4.75 -6.45 -13.71
N GLU A 129 5.54 -7.48 -14.01
CA GLU A 129 5.74 -8.60 -13.08
C GLU A 129 6.28 -8.12 -11.73
N SER A 130 7.34 -7.31 -11.73
CA SER A 130 7.91 -6.75 -10.50
C SER A 130 6.95 -5.79 -9.81
N LYS A 131 6.22 -4.97 -10.59
CA LYS A 131 5.23 -4.01 -10.07
C LYS A 131 4.05 -4.72 -9.43
N ASP A 132 3.58 -5.81 -10.03
CA ASP A 132 2.49 -6.65 -9.53
C ASP A 132 2.90 -7.42 -8.27
N GLN A 133 4.14 -7.93 -8.18
CA GLN A 133 4.66 -8.54 -6.96
C GLN A 133 4.72 -7.53 -5.81
N LEU A 134 5.14 -6.30 -6.06
CA LEU A 134 5.15 -5.23 -5.06
C LEU A 134 3.71 -4.85 -4.64
N LEU A 135 2.78 -4.75 -5.60
CA LEU A 135 1.36 -4.52 -5.34
C LEU A 135 0.80 -5.63 -4.44
N ALA A 136 1.08 -6.89 -4.81
CA ALA A 136 0.65 -8.07 -4.07
C ALA A 136 1.19 -8.07 -2.64
N TYR A 137 2.49 -7.77 -2.46
CA TYR A 137 3.08 -7.65 -1.13
C TYR A 137 2.32 -6.66 -0.24
N TYR A 138 2.04 -5.45 -0.76
CA TYR A 138 1.28 -4.47 0.00
C TYR A 138 -0.17 -4.90 0.26
N LEU A 139 -0.81 -5.58 -0.69
CA LEU A 139 -2.15 -6.11 -0.50
C LEU A 139 -2.16 -7.19 0.60
N GLU A 140 -1.22 -8.14 0.55
CA GLU A 140 -1.18 -9.23 1.53
C GLU A 140 -0.80 -8.72 2.94
N VAL A 141 0.14 -7.80 3.06
CA VAL A 141 0.56 -7.27 4.37
C VAL A 141 -0.39 -6.20 4.89
N CYS A 142 -0.73 -5.21 4.05
CA CYS A 142 -1.42 -3.99 4.49
C CYS A 142 -2.94 -4.02 4.25
N GLY A 143 -3.42 -4.94 3.39
CA GLY A 143 -4.83 -5.02 3.00
C GLY A 143 -5.25 -4.03 1.92
N ILE A 144 -4.43 -3.04 1.60
CA ILE A 144 -4.64 -2.02 0.56
C ILE A 144 -3.33 -1.66 -0.13
N CYS A 145 -3.44 -1.24 -1.39
CA CYS A 145 -2.35 -0.62 -2.13
C CYS A 145 -2.91 0.34 -3.19
N CYS A 146 -2.13 1.32 -3.58
CA CYS A 146 -2.48 2.24 -4.67
C CYS A 146 -1.48 2.11 -5.82
N GLN A 147 -1.98 2.25 -7.05
CA GLN A 147 -1.15 2.42 -8.23
C GLN A 147 -1.46 3.76 -8.90
N LEU A 148 -0.43 4.45 -9.34
CA LEU A 148 -0.51 5.65 -10.15
C LEU A 148 -0.28 5.28 -11.60
N ILE A 149 -1.16 5.77 -12.48
CA ILE A 149 -1.00 5.67 -13.94
C ILE A 149 -0.61 7.05 -14.43
N ASP A 150 0.54 7.17 -15.10
CA ASP A 150 1.00 8.43 -15.70
C ASP A 150 1.30 8.23 -17.19
N ILE A 151 1.37 9.32 -17.95
CA ILE A 151 1.73 9.31 -19.36
C ILE A 151 3.23 9.61 -19.45
N LYS A 152 3.99 8.74 -20.13
CA LYS A 152 5.40 8.99 -20.40
C LYS A 152 5.56 10.25 -21.24
N ARG A 153 6.45 11.14 -20.81
CA ARG A 153 6.65 12.45 -21.42
C ARG A 153 7.59 12.43 -22.63
N ASN A 154 8.36 11.34 -22.82
CA ASN A 154 9.27 11.16 -23.94
C ASN A 154 8.71 10.11 -24.90
N PRO A 155 8.12 10.52 -26.04
CA PRO A 155 7.57 9.59 -27.01
C PRO A 155 8.66 8.86 -27.86
N ASP A 156 9.94 9.18 -27.66
CA ASP A 156 11.04 8.59 -28.42
C ASP A 156 11.51 7.23 -27.88
N ASP A 157 11.04 6.80 -26.70
CA ASP A 157 11.25 5.46 -26.21
C ASP A 157 10.24 4.54 -26.91
N GLU A 158 10.72 3.48 -27.57
CA GLU A 158 9.91 2.43 -28.20
C GLU A 158 9.06 1.64 -27.19
N ASP A 159 9.10 2.02 -25.93
CA ASP A 159 8.43 1.44 -24.77
C ASP A 159 6.98 1.92 -24.62
N ALA A 160 6.28 1.36 -23.64
CA ALA A 160 4.90 1.68 -23.33
C ALA A 160 4.64 3.20 -23.23
N VAL A 161 3.52 3.65 -23.74
CA VAL A 161 3.10 5.07 -23.74
C VAL A 161 2.76 5.57 -22.33
N PHE A 162 2.49 4.65 -21.39
CA PHE A 162 2.16 4.95 -20.02
C PHE A 162 3.25 4.47 -19.06
N ASP A 163 3.30 5.05 -17.88
CA ASP A 163 4.08 4.61 -16.74
C ASP A 163 3.13 4.20 -15.61
N LEU A 164 3.40 3.06 -14.99
CA LEU A 164 2.58 2.52 -13.92
C LEU A 164 3.45 2.34 -12.68
N VAL A 165 3.11 3.05 -11.61
CA VAL A 165 3.89 3.10 -10.39
C VAL A 165 3.08 2.54 -9.22
N THR A 166 3.58 1.47 -8.58
CA THR A 166 3.01 0.97 -7.34
C THR A 166 3.43 1.88 -6.19
N LEU A 167 2.45 2.51 -5.55
CA LEU A 167 2.67 3.49 -4.49
C LEU A 167 2.72 2.80 -3.12
N ASN A 168 3.61 3.28 -2.25
CA ASN A 168 3.67 2.80 -0.87
C ASN A 168 2.41 3.26 -0.09
N PRO A 169 1.62 2.34 0.50
CA PRO A 169 0.39 2.67 1.21
C PRO A 169 0.60 3.52 2.48
N LEU A 170 1.84 3.67 2.95
CA LEU A 170 2.18 4.63 4.01
C LEU A 170 2.09 6.08 3.53
N TYR A 171 2.18 6.31 2.24
CA TYR A 171 2.30 7.65 1.64
C TYR A 171 1.30 7.90 0.52
N SER A 172 0.29 7.03 0.38
CA SER A 172 -0.73 7.15 -0.66
C SER A 172 -2.10 6.69 -0.17
N PHE A 173 -3.15 7.32 -0.67
CA PHE A 173 -4.55 6.96 -0.40
C PHE A 173 -5.48 7.62 -1.41
N VAL A 174 -6.72 7.13 -1.47
CA VAL A 174 -7.78 7.69 -2.31
C VAL A 174 -8.92 8.19 -1.43
N ILE A 175 -9.50 9.31 -1.81
CA ILE A 175 -10.68 9.91 -1.17
C ILE A 175 -11.88 9.66 -2.06
N TYR A 176 -12.95 9.16 -1.47
CA TYR A 176 -14.18 8.77 -2.13
C TYR A 176 -15.32 9.74 -1.80
N SER A 177 -16.31 9.83 -2.69
CA SER A 177 -17.55 10.52 -2.38
C SER A 177 -18.33 9.75 -1.32
N SER A 178 -19.03 10.47 -0.43
CA SER A 178 -19.91 9.89 0.59
C SER A 178 -21.27 9.43 0.06
N ASP A 179 -21.50 9.54 -1.25
CA ASP A 179 -22.73 9.07 -1.88
C ASP A 179 -22.71 7.54 -2.09
N ALA A 180 -23.86 7.00 -2.51
CA ALA A 180 -24.04 5.57 -2.75
C ALA A 180 -23.15 4.97 -3.87
N TYR A 181 -22.53 5.82 -4.70
CA TYR A 181 -21.66 5.37 -5.78
C TYR A 181 -20.20 5.22 -5.34
N GLU A 182 -19.82 5.84 -4.21
CA GLU A 182 -18.45 5.81 -3.67
C GLU A 182 -17.36 6.04 -4.74
N ARG A 183 -17.57 7.08 -5.57
CA ARG A 183 -16.61 7.37 -6.66
C ARG A 183 -15.33 7.98 -6.10
N PRO A 184 -14.16 7.65 -6.65
CA PRO A 184 -12.93 8.35 -6.29
C PRO A 184 -13.05 9.82 -6.70
N VAL A 185 -12.81 10.73 -5.78
CA VAL A 185 -12.87 12.18 -5.97
C VAL A 185 -11.47 12.78 -6.03
N MET A 186 -10.54 12.24 -5.23
CA MET A 186 -9.16 12.69 -5.21
C MET A 186 -8.22 11.55 -4.82
N GLY A 187 -7.19 11.34 -5.62
CA GLY A 187 -6.06 10.48 -5.26
C GLY A 187 -4.93 11.32 -4.66
N VAL A 188 -4.28 10.83 -3.63
CA VAL A 188 -3.21 11.54 -2.94
C VAL A 188 -1.98 10.65 -2.82
N SER A 189 -0.83 11.18 -3.23
CA SER A 189 0.48 10.63 -2.89
C SER A 189 1.35 11.74 -2.30
N TYR A 190 2.26 11.40 -1.39
CA TYR A 190 3.16 12.39 -0.82
C TYR A 190 4.53 11.81 -0.50
N SER A 191 5.52 12.68 -0.49
CA SER A 191 6.89 12.38 -0.08
C SER A 191 7.28 13.32 1.05
N GLU A 192 8.24 12.88 1.85
CA GLU A 192 8.85 13.68 2.92
C GLU A 192 10.30 13.97 2.52
N ASP A 193 10.69 15.25 2.53
CA ASP A 193 12.06 15.64 2.23
C ASP A 193 12.98 15.49 3.46
N GLU A 194 14.28 15.68 3.28
CA GLU A 194 15.29 15.55 4.35
C GLU A 194 15.04 16.48 5.54
N ASN A 195 14.29 17.56 5.35
CA ASN A 195 13.94 18.53 6.39
C ASN A 195 12.61 18.19 7.10
N GLY A 196 11.96 17.07 6.73
CA GLY A 196 10.66 16.65 7.25
C GLY A 196 9.47 17.41 6.63
N SER A 197 9.70 18.21 5.58
CA SER A 197 8.62 18.88 4.84
C SER A 197 7.93 17.90 3.91
N LYS A 198 6.61 17.91 3.89
CA LYS A 198 5.80 17.00 3.07
C LYS A 198 5.33 17.68 1.81
N ILE A 199 5.55 17.03 0.68
CA ILE A 199 5.05 17.45 -0.62
C ILE A 199 3.96 16.49 -1.05
N PHE A 200 2.73 17.00 -1.17
CA PHE A 200 1.55 16.25 -1.56
C PHE A 200 1.25 16.48 -3.03
N THR A 201 1.05 15.40 -3.76
CA THR A 201 0.48 15.40 -5.11
C THR A 201 -0.96 14.92 -5.01
N CYS A 202 -1.91 15.81 -5.23
CA CYS A 202 -3.34 15.54 -5.16
C CYS A 202 -3.91 15.55 -6.59
N VAL A 203 -4.45 14.42 -7.02
CA VAL A 203 -4.98 14.22 -8.37
C VAL A 203 -6.50 14.16 -8.29
N THR A 204 -7.15 15.03 -9.03
CA THR A 204 -8.62 15.05 -9.23
C THR A 204 -8.96 14.74 -10.68
N ASP A 205 -10.22 14.72 -11.05
CA ASP A 205 -10.63 14.50 -12.44
C ASP A 205 -10.08 15.59 -13.38
N ASP A 206 -10.07 16.84 -12.93
CA ASP A 206 -9.71 17.99 -13.78
C ASP A 206 -8.28 18.48 -13.60
N ALA A 207 -7.72 18.32 -12.39
CA ALA A 207 -6.46 18.96 -12.02
C ALA A 207 -5.56 18.10 -11.13
N ILE A 208 -4.26 18.40 -11.20
CA ILE A 208 -3.23 17.88 -10.31
C ILE A 208 -2.69 19.07 -9.50
N TYR A 209 -2.75 18.93 -8.18
CA TYR A 209 -2.31 19.95 -7.23
C TYR A 209 -1.05 19.49 -6.52
N GLU A 210 -0.02 20.31 -6.50
CA GLU A 210 1.18 20.10 -5.69
C GLU A 210 1.12 21.03 -4.46
N ILE A 211 1.06 20.46 -3.27
CA ILE A 211 0.86 21.19 -2.00
C ILE A 211 2.01 20.84 -1.05
N ARG A 212 2.68 21.86 -0.49
CA ARG A 212 3.70 21.70 0.52
C ARG A 212 3.11 21.91 1.91
N ASP A 213 3.36 20.96 2.81
CA ASP A 213 2.97 20.98 4.23
C ASP A 213 1.49 21.28 4.48
N MET A 214 0.60 20.98 3.50
CA MET A 214 -0.84 21.29 3.52
C MET A 214 -1.15 22.78 3.71
N VAL A 215 -0.24 23.66 3.35
CA VAL A 215 -0.37 25.12 3.55
C VAL A 215 -0.20 25.88 2.24
N LYS A 216 0.74 25.48 1.39
CA LYS A 216 1.14 26.26 0.22
C LYS A 216 1.16 25.41 -1.02
N PHE A 217 0.64 25.95 -2.13
CA PHE A 217 0.88 25.37 -3.45
C PHE A 217 2.36 25.54 -3.82
N VAL A 218 2.95 24.48 -4.42
CA VAL A 218 4.34 24.53 -4.87
C VAL A 218 4.40 25.35 -6.16
N GLN A 219 5.04 26.51 -6.11
CA GLN A 219 5.22 27.37 -7.28
C GLN A 219 6.42 26.85 -8.10
N GLY A 220 6.14 26.55 -9.38
CA GLY A 220 7.17 26.32 -10.39
C GLY A 220 8.11 25.15 -10.09
N THR A 221 7.67 23.93 -10.31
CA THR A 221 8.54 22.75 -10.23
C THR A 221 9.53 22.78 -11.40
N LYS A 222 10.79 23.07 -11.11
CA LYS A 222 11.88 22.76 -12.03
C LYS A 222 12.12 21.25 -11.97
N THR A 223 12.04 20.58 -13.13
CA THR A 223 12.51 19.20 -13.21
C THR A 223 13.98 19.12 -12.78
N ARG A 224 14.44 17.90 -12.34
CA ARG A 224 15.86 17.61 -12.06
C ARG A 224 16.83 18.08 -13.17
N GLU A 225 16.36 18.30 -14.38
CA GLU A 225 17.12 18.74 -15.56
C GLU A 225 16.98 20.24 -15.86
N GLY A 226 16.32 21.03 -14.98
CA GLY A 226 16.22 22.48 -15.16
C GLY A 226 15.25 22.95 -16.26
N LYS A 227 14.49 22.05 -16.88
CA LYS A 227 13.41 22.41 -17.82
C LYS A 227 12.16 22.79 -17.04
N GLU A 228 11.60 23.97 -17.31
CA GLU A 228 10.28 24.36 -16.81
C GLU A 228 9.23 23.40 -17.38
N ILE A 229 8.45 22.76 -16.50
CA ILE A 229 7.30 21.98 -16.93
C ILE A 229 6.27 22.97 -17.48
N THR A 230 6.09 22.92 -18.78
CA THR A 230 5.10 23.74 -19.51
C THR A 230 3.71 23.37 -18.99
N GLY A 231 3.09 24.23 -18.18
CA GLY A 231 1.72 24.06 -17.73
C GLY A 231 1.45 24.29 -16.24
N SER A 232 2.45 24.29 -15.38
CA SER A 232 2.26 24.58 -13.94
C SER A 232 2.31 26.08 -13.67
N LYS A 233 1.15 26.75 -13.74
CA LYS A 233 0.99 28.05 -13.08
C LYS A 233 0.49 27.79 -11.65
N ASP A 234 1.27 28.22 -10.68
CA ASP A 234 0.87 28.23 -9.25
C ASP A 234 0.60 26.85 -8.62
N GLY A 235 1.36 25.81 -8.97
CA GLY A 235 1.24 24.46 -8.39
C GLY A 235 -0.03 23.71 -8.80
N VAL A 236 -0.66 24.11 -9.91
CA VAL A 236 -1.85 23.45 -10.47
C VAL A 236 -1.57 23.08 -11.92
N GLN A 237 -1.79 21.80 -12.26
CA GLN A 237 -1.67 21.26 -13.61
C GLN A 237 -3.03 20.70 -14.04
N VAL A 238 -3.32 20.71 -15.33
CA VAL A 238 -4.51 20.04 -15.86
C VAL A 238 -4.26 18.53 -15.86
N ASN A 239 -5.23 17.76 -15.39
CA ASN A 239 -5.17 16.31 -15.47
C ASN A 239 -5.55 15.84 -16.87
N PRO A 240 -4.62 15.24 -17.65
CA PRO A 240 -4.90 14.83 -19.03
C PRO A 240 -5.84 13.63 -19.13
N PHE A 241 -6.05 12.88 -18.04
CA PHE A 241 -6.87 11.67 -18.04
C PHE A 241 -8.37 11.97 -17.88
N GLY A 242 -8.76 13.16 -17.40
CA GLY A 242 -10.15 13.49 -17.10
C GLY A 242 -10.79 12.59 -16.03
N ARG A 243 -9.96 11.95 -15.20
CA ARG A 243 -10.36 11.13 -14.05
C ARG A 243 -9.20 10.99 -13.06
N VAL A 244 -9.49 10.61 -11.84
CA VAL A 244 -8.46 10.28 -10.85
C VAL A 244 -7.64 9.09 -11.37
N ASN A 245 -6.33 9.31 -11.57
CA ASN A 245 -5.40 8.31 -12.11
C ASN A 245 -4.62 7.56 -11.01
N ILE A 246 -4.95 7.74 -9.73
CA ILE A 246 -4.52 6.90 -8.62
C ILE A 246 -5.65 5.93 -8.32
N VAL A 247 -5.37 4.64 -8.53
CA VAL A 247 -6.33 3.54 -8.33
C VAL A 247 -5.96 2.81 -7.05
N GLU A 248 -6.92 2.65 -6.13
CA GLU A 248 -6.76 1.88 -4.90
C GLU A 248 -7.26 0.46 -5.11
N PHE A 249 -6.45 -0.51 -4.70
CA PHE A 249 -6.75 -1.93 -4.67
C PHE A 249 -6.98 -2.37 -3.22
N GLU A 250 -7.96 -3.22 -3.03
CA GLU A 250 -8.34 -3.79 -1.73
C GLU A 250 -8.18 -5.31 -1.77
N ARG A 251 -7.52 -5.90 -0.78
CA ARG A 251 -7.41 -7.36 -0.66
C ARG A 251 -8.75 -8.01 -0.34
N SER A 252 -9.54 -7.35 0.48
CA SER A 252 -10.84 -7.81 0.93
C SER A 252 -11.75 -6.62 1.23
N THR A 253 -13.04 -6.85 1.34
CA THR A 253 -14.02 -5.83 1.75
C THR A 253 -13.70 -5.18 3.10
N ASP A 254 -13.07 -5.95 4.01
CA ASP A 254 -12.65 -5.44 5.32
C ASP A 254 -11.29 -4.73 5.26
N ARG A 255 -10.61 -4.75 4.12
CA ARG A 255 -9.31 -4.09 3.92
C ARG A 255 -8.25 -4.55 4.92
N THR A 256 -8.22 -5.85 5.23
CA THR A 256 -7.31 -6.48 6.19
C THR A 256 -6.19 -7.24 5.48
N GLY A 257 -4.99 -7.23 6.09
CA GLY A 257 -3.87 -8.06 5.66
C GLY A 257 -4.10 -9.56 5.92
N VAL A 258 -3.29 -10.42 5.28
CA VAL A 258 -3.47 -11.88 5.29
C VAL A 258 -3.37 -12.48 6.69
N PHE A 259 -2.45 -12.01 7.51
CA PHE A 259 -2.22 -12.50 8.87
C PHE A 259 -2.84 -11.61 9.96
N GLU A 260 -3.47 -10.49 9.59
CA GLU A 260 -3.93 -9.48 10.54
C GLU A 260 -4.93 -10.02 11.56
N ARG A 261 -5.79 -10.96 11.14
CA ARG A 261 -6.79 -11.58 12.01
C ARG A 261 -6.19 -12.59 12.99
N GLN A 262 -4.97 -13.06 12.74
CA GLN A 262 -4.24 -14.04 13.54
C GLN A 262 -3.17 -13.41 14.44
N LEU A 263 -3.10 -12.08 14.53
CA LEU A 263 -2.04 -11.39 15.30
C LEU A 263 -1.98 -11.84 16.78
N ASP A 264 -3.12 -12.08 17.40
CA ASP A 264 -3.16 -12.51 18.80
C ASP A 264 -2.62 -13.95 18.97
N GLU A 265 -2.96 -14.85 18.03
CA GLU A 265 -2.48 -16.22 18.01
C GLU A 265 -0.97 -16.29 17.69
N LEU A 266 -0.50 -15.48 16.74
CA LEU A 266 0.92 -15.39 16.40
C LEU A 266 1.75 -14.88 17.60
N ASN A 267 1.24 -13.89 18.32
CA ASN A 267 1.87 -13.41 19.55
C ASN A 267 1.88 -14.48 20.64
N ALA A 268 0.79 -15.23 20.81
CA ALA A 268 0.71 -16.33 21.79
C ALA A 268 1.71 -17.44 21.47
N LEU A 269 1.88 -17.79 20.19
CA LEU A 269 2.88 -18.78 19.75
C LEU A 269 4.30 -18.32 20.06
N ASN A 270 4.67 -17.08 19.80
CA ASN A 270 5.98 -16.54 20.13
C ASN A 270 6.27 -16.59 21.65
N ILE A 271 5.24 -16.34 22.48
CA ILE A 271 5.36 -16.46 23.94
C ILE A 271 5.59 -17.92 24.33
N LEU A 272 4.81 -18.87 23.81
CA LEU A 272 4.95 -20.30 24.09
C LEU A 272 6.31 -20.84 23.68
N GLU A 273 6.81 -20.50 22.50
CA GLU A 273 8.14 -20.89 22.02
C GLU A 273 9.25 -20.32 22.92
N SER A 274 9.11 -19.05 23.31
CA SER A 274 10.06 -18.41 24.23
C SER A 274 10.07 -19.12 25.59
N ASP A 275 8.90 -19.52 26.10
CA ASP A 275 8.78 -20.29 27.36
C ASP A 275 9.39 -21.67 27.23
N LEU A 276 9.13 -22.38 26.15
CA LEU A 276 9.75 -23.69 25.88
C LEU A 276 11.28 -23.58 25.82
N CYS A 277 11.83 -22.60 25.09
CA CYS A 277 13.27 -22.37 25.02
C CYS A 277 13.87 -22.10 26.42
N ASN A 278 13.18 -21.32 27.25
CA ASN A 278 13.62 -21.05 28.62
C ASN A 278 13.59 -22.28 29.51
N ASP A 279 12.54 -23.11 29.41
CA ASP A 279 12.41 -24.34 30.20
C ASP A 279 13.48 -25.36 29.82
N VAL A 280 13.73 -25.53 28.51
CA VAL A 280 14.86 -26.40 28.04
C VAL A 280 16.19 -25.88 28.55
N SER A 281 16.46 -24.57 28.46
CA SER A 281 17.69 -23.97 28.95
C SER A 281 17.87 -24.15 30.47
N GLN A 282 16.79 -24.04 31.24
CA GLN A 282 16.83 -24.29 32.70
C GLN A 282 17.09 -25.74 33.03
N THR A 283 16.50 -26.66 32.29
CA THR A 283 16.66 -28.13 32.51
C THR A 283 18.09 -28.59 32.18
N THR A 284 18.68 -28.06 31.10
CA THR A 284 20.07 -28.41 30.68
C THR A 284 21.09 -27.97 31.70
N GLN A 285 20.82 -26.94 32.49
CA GLN A 285 21.71 -26.47 33.57
C GLN A 285 21.43 -27.09 34.93
N ALA A 286 20.35 -27.89 35.07
CA ALA A 286 20.04 -28.59 36.29
C ALA A 286 21.02 -29.78 36.50
N ASN A 287 21.87 -29.70 37.51
CA ASN A 287 22.68 -30.82 37.94
C ASN A 287 21.78 -31.86 38.61
N TRP A 288 21.68 -33.03 37.99
CA TRP A 288 21.06 -34.20 38.64
C TRP A 288 22.00 -34.73 39.74
N TRP A 289 21.68 -34.41 40.98
CA TRP A 289 22.31 -35.07 42.10
C TRP A 289 21.53 -36.36 42.37
N GLY A 290 22.05 -37.49 41.89
CA GLY A 290 21.60 -38.78 42.35
C GLY A 290 22.28 -39.06 43.72
N ASN A 291 21.51 -39.13 44.78
CA ASN A 291 21.97 -39.77 46.02
C ASN A 291 21.92 -41.29 45.78
N GLU A 292 23.13 -41.95 45.80
CA GLU A 292 23.23 -43.37 46.01
C GLU A 292 22.85 -43.75 47.42
#